data_21855460dbbcea4ca1dcfa706f8cc74d
#
_entry.id   21855460dbbcea4ca1dcfa706f8cc74d
#
_cell.length_a   1.000
_cell.length_b   1.000
_cell.length_c   1.000
_cell.angle_alpha   90.00
_cell.angle_beta   90.00
_cell.angle_gamma   90.00
#
_symmetry.space_group_name_H-M   'P 1'
#
loop_
_entity.id
_entity.type
_entity.pdbx_description
1 polymer ?
#
loop_
_entity_poly.entity_id
_entity_poly.type
_entity_poly.pdbx_seq_one_letter_code
_entity_poly.pdbx_strand_id
1 'polypeptide(L)'
;LSQGYHTDKAYLEELLQILLAAYRGDGWYHDNPLFDYYSMWAFQMYGSLWSEKFGKKYYPDYARQFMEHFREIPENYPYMFARDGKMIMWGRSITYRMGASVPLALTGLLEDPDINYGWMRRIASSTILQFLQHPDFLEDRIPTLGFYGAFEPAIQGYSCRGSVFWMGKLFLALYLPANNPFWNAVENEGAWTDFEKDRVYCKYAEDAHILVTDYPNIGASELRSTTSHSSSNYHCVENYNRLSYNSEFPWQADGKNGEVAMSYVVKNKEGKWEPLRNYSFKKYEDGFYCREAWLESDEAVYFQLAELPLPDGILRIDKVSSPSPVEVRMGHYALPEKQGKIRESVIRLDGKETYVIDNGVYRLGMTTWEGWKQMEFVHAEELHPDSRNSVVIDASDRCEGEKVYITLQLWSKSGSKDDDVWNPVSKICFDKSRKQFEVVLKDGNVKRLKW
;
A
#
# COMPACT_ATOMS: atom_id res chain seq x y z
N LEU A 1 -16.29 25.24 -24.46
CA LEU A 1 -16.86 26.38 -23.74
C LEU A 1 -15.85 27.52 -23.58
N SER A 2 -14.77 27.35 -22.87
CA SER A 2 -13.79 28.44 -22.61
C SER A 2 -13.14 29.02 -23.85
N GLN A 3 -13.04 28.24 -24.92
CA GLN A 3 -12.45 28.63 -26.21
C GLN A 3 -13.49 29.00 -27.27
N GLY A 4 -14.76 29.09 -26.89
CA GLY A 4 -15.84 29.43 -27.79
C GLY A 4 -16.28 28.36 -28.80
N TYR A 5 -15.76 27.13 -28.67
CA TYR A 5 -16.21 26.02 -29.52
C TYR A 5 -17.60 25.54 -29.11
N HIS A 6 -18.33 25.04 -30.08
CA HIS A 6 -19.60 24.37 -29.84
C HIS A 6 -19.40 23.14 -28.98
N THR A 7 -20.22 23.00 -27.94
CA THR A 7 -20.16 21.86 -27.02
C THR A 7 -21.53 21.19 -27.02
N ASP A 8 -21.56 19.89 -27.26
CA ASP A 8 -22.73 19.07 -27.01
C ASP A 8 -22.94 18.97 -25.48
N LYS A 9 -23.94 19.71 -25.01
CA LYS A 9 -24.22 19.78 -23.56
C LYS A 9 -24.76 18.47 -23.01
N ALA A 10 -25.61 17.77 -23.77
CA ALA A 10 -26.17 16.51 -23.32
C ALA A 10 -25.09 15.44 -23.16
N TYR A 11 -24.17 15.36 -24.13
CA TYR A 11 -23.04 14.44 -24.04
C TYR A 11 -22.08 14.80 -22.90
N LEU A 12 -21.85 16.09 -22.67
CA LEU A 12 -21.01 16.50 -21.52
C LEU A 12 -21.66 16.14 -20.19
N GLU A 13 -22.98 16.33 -20.06
CA GLU A 13 -23.72 15.93 -18.85
C GLU A 13 -23.68 14.41 -18.62
N GLU A 14 -23.81 13.61 -19.68
CA GLU A 14 -23.62 12.15 -19.61
C GLU A 14 -22.25 11.78 -19.08
N LEU A 15 -21.18 12.39 -19.58
CA LEU A 15 -19.82 12.15 -19.09
C LEU A 15 -19.64 12.56 -17.62
N LEU A 16 -20.21 13.68 -17.21
CA LEU A 16 -20.15 14.11 -15.80
C LEU A 16 -20.89 13.13 -14.88
N GLN A 17 -22.03 12.61 -15.32
CA GLN A 17 -22.78 11.58 -14.57
C GLN A 17 -21.96 10.28 -14.43
N ILE A 18 -21.30 9.83 -15.49
CA ILE A 18 -20.44 8.65 -15.48
C ILE A 18 -19.30 8.84 -14.46
N LEU A 19 -18.65 10.01 -14.46
CA LEU A 19 -17.57 10.31 -13.52
C LEU A 19 -18.07 10.33 -12.06
N LEU A 20 -19.20 10.95 -11.78
CA LEU A 20 -19.79 10.99 -10.44
C LEU A 20 -20.24 9.60 -9.98
N ALA A 21 -20.79 8.78 -10.88
CA ALA A 21 -21.20 7.41 -10.58
C ALA A 21 -20.03 6.46 -10.26
N ALA A 22 -18.80 6.87 -10.54
CA ALA A 22 -17.60 6.12 -10.15
C ALA A 22 -17.20 6.32 -8.68
N TYR A 23 -17.80 7.26 -7.94
CA TYR A 23 -17.49 7.52 -6.55
C TYR A 23 -17.89 6.36 -5.61
N ARG A 24 -17.06 6.10 -4.58
CA ARG A 24 -17.24 5.00 -3.63
C ARG A 24 -17.01 5.44 -2.18
N GLY A 25 -17.21 6.71 -1.86
CA GLY A 25 -17.01 7.25 -0.51
C GLY A 25 -15.53 7.45 -0.13
N ASP A 26 -15.32 8.12 0.98
CA ASP A 26 -14.01 8.37 1.60
C ASP A 26 -12.95 8.99 0.65
N GLY A 27 -13.40 9.70 -0.38
CA GLY A 27 -12.55 10.30 -1.40
C GLY A 27 -12.18 9.38 -2.57
N TRP A 28 -12.62 8.13 -2.58
CA TRP A 28 -12.23 7.14 -3.59
C TRP A 28 -13.15 7.12 -4.81
N TYR A 29 -12.55 7.16 -5.99
CA TYR A 29 -13.19 6.91 -7.28
C TYR A 29 -12.71 5.60 -7.87
N HIS A 30 -13.64 4.79 -8.37
CA HIS A 30 -13.35 3.54 -9.05
C HIS A 30 -13.03 3.81 -10.53
N ASP A 31 -11.76 3.63 -10.90
CA ASP A 31 -11.33 3.70 -12.30
C ASP A 31 -11.31 2.28 -12.88
N ASN A 32 -12.52 1.83 -13.25
CA ASN A 32 -12.87 0.46 -13.62
C ASN A 32 -11.74 -0.33 -14.33
N PRO A 33 -11.28 -1.48 -13.79
CA PRO A 33 -11.80 -2.18 -12.60
C PRO A 33 -11.02 -1.91 -11.32
N LEU A 34 -10.35 -0.78 -11.19
CA LEU A 34 -9.28 -0.57 -10.22
C LEU A 34 -9.52 0.61 -9.27
N PHE A 35 -8.93 0.49 -8.06
CA PHE A 35 -8.58 1.64 -7.23
C PHE A 35 -7.07 1.81 -7.25
N ASP A 36 -6.61 3.03 -7.44
CA ASP A 36 -5.21 3.45 -7.32
C ASP A 36 -5.13 4.98 -7.19
N TYR A 37 -3.93 5.53 -7.31
CA TYR A 37 -3.74 6.98 -7.24
C TYR A 37 -4.43 7.77 -8.36
N TYR A 38 -5.01 7.13 -9.40
CA TYR A 38 -5.86 7.84 -10.36
C TYR A 38 -7.09 8.44 -9.70
N SER A 39 -7.62 7.84 -8.61
CA SER A 39 -8.64 8.48 -7.78
C SER A 39 -8.20 9.88 -7.35
N MET A 40 -6.94 10.08 -7.07
CA MET A 40 -6.36 11.29 -6.47
C MET A 40 -5.83 12.27 -7.52
N TRP A 41 -4.88 11.84 -8.36
CA TRP A 41 -4.26 12.72 -9.36
C TRP A 41 -5.05 12.87 -10.66
N ALA A 42 -6.19 12.21 -10.79
CA ALA A 42 -7.13 12.42 -11.88
C ALA A 42 -8.50 12.85 -11.34
N PHE A 43 -9.29 11.95 -10.76
CA PHE A 43 -10.67 12.27 -10.40
C PHE A 43 -10.77 13.44 -9.42
N GLN A 44 -10.13 13.37 -8.27
CA GLN A 44 -10.18 14.41 -7.24
C GLN A 44 -9.55 15.72 -7.72
N MET A 45 -8.37 15.63 -8.33
CA MET A 45 -7.67 16.82 -8.84
C MET A 45 -8.47 17.51 -9.98
N TYR A 46 -8.86 16.77 -11.01
CA TYR A 46 -9.60 17.37 -12.14
C TYR A 46 -11.00 17.78 -11.74
N GLY A 47 -11.70 16.98 -10.90
CA GLY A 47 -13.04 17.30 -10.42
C GLY A 47 -13.06 18.61 -9.64
N SER A 48 -12.15 18.82 -8.69
CA SER A 48 -12.05 20.03 -7.90
C SER A 48 -11.67 21.26 -8.75
N LEU A 49 -10.66 21.15 -9.61
CA LEU A 49 -10.23 22.25 -10.49
C LEU A 49 -11.29 22.59 -11.55
N TRP A 50 -11.95 21.58 -12.14
CA TRP A 50 -13.03 21.81 -13.07
C TRP A 50 -14.21 22.52 -12.40
N SER A 51 -14.57 22.09 -11.21
CA SER A 51 -15.63 22.71 -10.41
C SER A 51 -15.33 24.19 -10.14
N GLU A 52 -14.09 24.49 -9.74
CA GLU A 52 -13.67 25.87 -9.47
C GLU A 52 -13.63 26.74 -10.73
N LYS A 53 -13.10 26.22 -11.83
CA LYS A 53 -12.86 27.01 -13.06
C LYS A 53 -14.11 27.19 -13.92
N PHE A 54 -14.95 26.15 -14.01
CA PHE A 54 -16.05 26.07 -14.96
C PHE A 54 -17.36 25.62 -14.33
N GLY A 55 -17.31 24.60 -13.48
CA GLY A 55 -18.49 23.91 -13.00
C GLY A 55 -19.43 24.85 -12.24
N LYS A 56 -18.93 25.62 -11.29
CA LYS A 56 -19.71 26.60 -10.51
C LYS A 56 -20.52 27.56 -11.40
N LYS A 57 -20.00 27.91 -12.58
CA LYS A 57 -20.67 28.83 -13.51
C LYS A 57 -21.64 28.16 -14.47
N TYR A 58 -21.28 26.99 -14.99
CA TYR A 58 -22.00 26.39 -16.12
C TYR A 58 -22.79 25.15 -15.75
N TYR A 59 -22.39 24.43 -14.69
CA TYR A 59 -22.94 23.16 -14.21
C TYR A 59 -22.90 23.09 -12.68
N PRO A 60 -23.58 24.03 -11.97
CA PRO A 60 -23.43 24.20 -10.52
C PRO A 60 -23.76 22.96 -9.69
N ASP A 61 -24.75 22.15 -10.13
CA ASP A 61 -25.15 20.96 -9.41
C ASP A 61 -24.10 19.83 -9.49
N TYR A 62 -23.44 19.67 -10.64
CA TYR A 62 -22.32 18.74 -10.79
C TYR A 62 -21.09 19.22 -10.03
N ALA A 63 -20.79 20.51 -10.10
CA ALA A 63 -19.67 21.10 -9.36
C ALA A 63 -19.82 20.92 -7.86
N ARG A 64 -21.05 21.10 -7.32
CA ARG A 64 -21.32 20.86 -5.92
C ARG A 64 -21.01 19.42 -5.52
N GLN A 65 -21.48 18.42 -6.28
CA GLN A 65 -21.24 17.01 -6.02
C GLN A 65 -19.74 16.66 -6.05
N PHE A 66 -18.97 17.13 -7.06
CA PHE A 66 -17.53 16.92 -7.07
C PHE A 66 -16.84 17.54 -5.86
N MET A 67 -17.26 18.74 -5.42
CA MET A 67 -16.69 19.39 -4.24
C MET A 67 -17.13 18.72 -2.93
N GLU A 68 -18.31 18.13 -2.86
CA GLU A 68 -18.74 17.29 -1.73
C GLU A 68 -17.85 16.06 -1.59
N HIS A 69 -17.56 15.35 -2.69
CA HIS A 69 -16.62 14.23 -2.69
C HIS A 69 -15.19 14.67 -2.33
N PHE A 70 -14.79 15.86 -2.78
CA PHE A 70 -13.47 16.41 -2.47
C PHE A 70 -13.31 16.80 -1.00
N ARG A 71 -14.39 17.16 -0.31
CA ARG A 71 -14.38 17.48 1.13
C ARG A 71 -13.99 16.29 2.03
N GLU A 72 -14.11 15.07 1.54
CA GLU A 72 -13.72 13.87 2.29
C GLU A 72 -12.20 13.60 2.26
N ILE A 73 -11.47 14.28 1.37
CA ILE A 73 -10.01 14.11 1.22
C ILE A 73 -9.24 14.48 2.50
N PRO A 74 -9.46 15.64 3.16
CA PRO A 74 -8.70 16.00 4.36
C PRO A 74 -8.85 15.04 5.53
N GLU A 75 -9.97 14.30 5.60
CA GLU A 75 -10.29 13.39 6.69
C GLU A 75 -9.76 11.96 6.48
N ASN A 76 -9.54 11.55 5.23
CA ASN A 76 -9.24 10.15 4.90
C ASN A 76 -7.86 9.97 4.25
N TYR A 77 -7.56 10.76 3.26
CA TYR A 77 -6.37 10.54 2.42
C TYR A 77 -5.02 10.82 3.09
N PRO A 78 -4.87 11.77 4.06
CA PRO A 78 -3.60 12.02 4.73
C PRO A 78 -3.01 10.81 5.44
N TYR A 79 -3.84 9.86 5.87
CA TYR A 79 -3.41 8.61 6.52
C TYR A 79 -2.67 7.65 5.58
N MET A 80 -2.71 7.87 4.26
CA MET A 80 -1.88 7.12 3.30
C MET A 80 -0.43 7.60 3.24
N PHE A 81 -0.06 8.58 4.07
CA PHE A 81 1.28 9.14 4.10
C PHE A 81 1.92 8.89 5.47
N ALA A 82 3.15 8.40 5.43
CA ALA A 82 3.96 8.18 6.63
C ALA A 82 4.06 9.44 7.51
N ARG A 83 4.47 9.27 8.75
CA ARG A 83 4.69 10.39 9.69
C ARG A 83 5.61 11.46 9.13
N ASP A 84 6.61 11.08 8.35
CA ASP A 84 7.51 12.01 7.65
C ASP A 84 6.98 12.50 6.29
N GLY A 85 5.77 12.08 5.90
CA GLY A 85 5.07 12.49 4.69
C GLY A 85 5.42 11.66 3.45
N LYS A 86 6.12 10.54 3.57
CA LYS A 86 6.37 9.64 2.45
C LYS A 86 5.08 8.99 1.96
N MET A 87 4.95 8.90 0.63
CA MET A 87 3.87 8.16 -0.01
C MET A 87 4.18 6.68 -0.12
N ILE A 88 3.14 5.86 -0.21
CA ILE A 88 3.22 4.42 -0.45
C ILE A 88 3.48 4.17 -1.95
N MET A 89 4.40 3.26 -2.28
CA MET A 89 4.60 2.78 -3.65
C MET A 89 3.52 1.75 -3.99
N TRP A 90 2.44 2.18 -4.67
CA TRP A 90 1.27 1.36 -4.98
C TRP A 90 0.57 1.82 -6.26
N GLY A 91 0.03 0.86 -7.01
CA GLY A 91 -0.76 1.13 -8.21
C GLY A 91 0.08 1.47 -9.45
N ARG A 92 -0.60 1.61 -10.58
CA ARG A 92 0.01 1.94 -11.88
C ARG A 92 0.49 3.40 -11.92
N SER A 93 1.34 3.69 -12.88
CA SER A 93 1.87 5.04 -13.14
C SER A 93 2.60 5.65 -11.95
N ILE A 94 3.16 4.81 -11.09
CA ILE A 94 3.83 5.25 -9.87
C ILE A 94 5.02 6.20 -10.12
N THR A 95 5.50 6.26 -11.37
CA THR A 95 6.48 7.23 -11.83
C THR A 95 6.02 8.69 -11.73
N TYR A 96 4.72 8.93 -11.49
CA TYR A 96 4.17 10.26 -11.22
C TYR A 96 4.43 10.73 -9.77
N ARG A 97 4.97 9.87 -8.92
CA ARG A 97 5.57 10.19 -7.61
C ARG A 97 4.74 11.19 -6.79
N MET A 98 5.34 12.34 -6.44
CA MET A 98 4.70 13.39 -5.64
C MET A 98 3.36 13.90 -6.21
N GLY A 99 3.00 13.56 -7.44
CA GLY A 99 1.66 13.78 -7.96
C GLY A 99 0.56 13.17 -7.09
N ALA A 100 0.88 12.12 -6.33
CA ALA A 100 -0.06 11.49 -5.39
C ALA A 100 -0.59 12.48 -4.33
N SER A 101 0.20 13.44 -3.89
CA SER A 101 -0.22 14.40 -2.86
C SER A 101 -0.95 15.64 -3.39
N VAL A 102 -1.23 15.72 -4.72
CA VAL A 102 -1.90 16.88 -5.31
C VAL A 102 -3.28 17.20 -4.71
N PRO A 103 -4.15 16.25 -4.34
CA PRO A 103 -5.42 16.60 -3.72
C PRO A 103 -5.25 17.32 -2.40
N LEU A 104 -4.25 16.91 -1.58
CA LEU A 104 -3.97 17.55 -0.30
C LEU A 104 -3.52 19.00 -0.49
N ALA A 105 -2.69 19.25 -1.50
CA ALA A 105 -2.27 20.61 -1.84
C ALA A 105 -3.43 21.48 -2.36
N LEU A 106 -4.45 20.88 -2.98
CA LEU A 106 -5.63 21.58 -3.48
C LEU A 106 -6.75 21.74 -2.44
N THR A 107 -6.62 21.19 -1.22
CA THR A 107 -7.62 21.39 -0.15
C THR A 107 -7.88 22.86 0.18
N GLY A 108 -6.93 23.74 -0.13
CA GLY A 108 -7.14 25.20 -0.04
C GLY A 108 -8.30 25.73 -0.88
N LEU A 109 -8.81 24.97 -1.85
CA LEU A 109 -10.03 25.33 -2.61
C LEU A 109 -11.32 25.19 -1.77
N LEU A 110 -11.27 24.46 -0.66
CA LEU A 110 -12.43 24.25 0.21
C LEU A 110 -12.71 25.45 1.13
N GLU A 111 -11.68 26.23 1.45
CA GLU A 111 -11.76 27.40 2.35
C GLU A 111 -12.44 27.08 3.70
N ASP A 112 -12.27 25.84 4.18
CA ASP A 112 -12.88 25.31 5.39
C ASP A 112 -11.90 25.48 6.57
N PRO A 113 -12.27 26.22 7.64
CA PRO A 113 -11.39 26.48 8.78
C PRO A 113 -11.07 25.24 9.63
N ASP A 114 -11.86 24.16 9.50
CA ASP A 114 -11.68 22.93 10.27
C ASP A 114 -10.59 22.02 9.65
N ILE A 115 -10.14 22.33 8.43
CA ILE A 115 -9.07 21.58 7.77
C ILE A 115 -7.72 21.91 8.39
N ASN A 116 -6.95 20.88 8.77
CA ASN A 116 -5.55 21.04 9.17
C ASN A 116 -4.64 21.26 7.94
N TYR A 117 -4.66 22.49 7.39
CA TYR A 117 -3.83 22.85 6.25
C TYR A 117 -2.32 22.69 6.51
N GLY A 118 -1.89 22.79 7.76
CA GLY A 118 -0.48 22.57 8.13
C GLY A 118 -0.05 21.13 7.88
N TRP A 119 -0.93 20.17 8.16
CA TRP A 119 -0.68 18.75 7.85
C TRP A 119 -0.71 18.49 6.34
N MET A 120 -1.71 19.02 5.62
CA MET A 120 -1.81 18.91 4.17
C MET A 120 -0.55 19.44 3.47
N ARG A 121 -0.08 20.61 3.89
CA ARG A 121 1.12 21.24 3.37
C ARG A 121 2.38 20.45 3.70
N ARG A 122 2.52 19.95 4.94
CA ARG A 122 3.64 19.09 5.34
C ARG A 122 3.75 17.85 4.44
N ILE A 123 2.64 17.15 4.20
CA ILE A 123 2.64 15.98 3.32
C ILE A 123 3.09 16.36 1.92
N ALA A 124 2.54 17.44 1.35
CA ALA A 124 2.92 17.91 0.02
C ALA A 124 4.42 18.25 -0.07
N SER A 125 4.96 18.97 0.91
CA SER A 125 6.39 19.33 0.99
C SER A 125 7.27 18.09 1.15
N SER A 126 6.91 17.19 2.06
CA SER A 126 7.68 15.99 2.37
C SER A 126 7.69 14.99 1.21
N THR A 127 6.56 14.84 0.49
CA THR A 127 6.49 13.98 -0.69
C THR A 127 7.41 14.48 -1.80
N ILE A 128 7.59 15.80 -1.96
CA ILE A 128 8.61 16.34 -2.86
C ILE A 128 10.00 15.91 -2.41
N LEU A 129 10.32 16.10 -1.12
CA LEU A 129 11.64 15.81 -0.57
C LEU A 129 11.96 14.31 -0.62
N GLN A 130 10.97 13.43 -0.47
CA GLN A 130 11.14 11.98 -0.63
C GLN A 130 11.90 11.62 -1.91
N PHE A 131 11.62 12.32 -2.99
CA PHE A 131 12.24 12.04 -4.30
C PHE A 131 13.44 12.94 -4.60
N LEU A 132 13.31 14.27 -4.37
CA LEU A 132 14.40 15.20 -4.71
C LEU A 132 15.69 14.96 -3.93
N GLN A 133 15.60 14.38 -2.72
CA GLN A 133 16.78 14.08 -1.90
C GLN A 133 17.42 12.74 -2.29
N HIS A 134 16.75 11.91 -3.10
CA HIS A 134 17.32 10.64 -3.51
C HIS A 134 18.40 10.84 -4.60
N PRO A 135 19.61 10.29 -4.45
CA PRO A 135 20.73 10.53 -5.36
C PRO A 135 20.43 10.11 -6.80
N ASP A 136 19.64 9.05 -6.99
CA ASP A 136 19.33 8.48 -8.30
C ASP A 136 18.05 9.05 -8.94
N PHE A 137 17.45 10.09 -8.32
CA PHE A 137 16.22 10.71 -8.82
C PHE A 137 16.41 11.35 -10.20
N LEU A 138 17.56 12.00 -10.43
CA LEU A 138 17.88 12.69 -11.66
C LEU A 138 18.98 11.97 -12.46
N GLU A 139 18.75 11.82 -13.76
CA GLU A 139 19.74 11.47 -14.74
C GLU A 139 19.79 12.60 -15.80
N ASP A 140 20.95 13.17 -16.04
CA ASP A 140 21.13 14.33 -16.95
C ASP A 140 20.17 15.51 -16.62
N ARG A 141 19.91 15.77 -15.35
CA ARG A 141 18.96 16.78 -14.84
C ARG A 141 17.50 16.53 -15.18
N ILE A 142 17.16 15.33 -15.64
CA ILE A 142 15.79 14.91 -15.93
C ILE A 142 15.42 13.81 -14.93
N PRO A 143 14.21 13.85 -14.33
CA PRO A 143 13.77 12.78 -13.45
C PRO A 143 13.79 11.44 -14.16
N THR A 144 14.33 10.43 -13.48
CA THR A 144 14.41 9.06 -13.98
C THR A 144 13.03 8.44 -14.13
N LEU A 145 12.90 7.45 -15.02
CA LEU A 145 11.68 6.66 -15.17
C LEU A 145 11.72 5.50 -14.16
N GLY A 146 10.93 5.59 -13.11
CA GLY A 146 10.88 4.63 -12.01
C GLY A 146 10.28 5.25 -10.75
N PHE A 147 10.67 4.79 -9.57
CA PHE A 147 10.19 5.32 -8.29
C PHE A 147 11.26 6.20 -7.63
N TYR A 148 12.25 5.69 -6.94
CA TYR A 148 13.36 6.50 -6.40
C TYR A 148 14.34 6.89 -7.52
N GLY A 149 14.88 5.91 -8.21
CA GLY A 149 15.71 6.02 -9.40
C GLY A 149 15.06 5.41 -10.63
N ALA A 150 15.84 5.07 -11.64
CA ALA A 150 15.40 4.25 -12.76
C ALA A 150 15.03 2.85 -12.26
N PHE A 151 13.82 2.39 -12.56
CA PHE A 151 13.32 1.09 -12.10
C PHE A 151 12.29 0.54 -13.08
N GLU A 152 12.74 -0.35 -13.96
CA GLU A 152 11.92 -0.92 -15.03
C GLU A 152 10.64 -1.59 -14.52
N PRO A 153 10.65 -2.37 -13.41
CA PRO A 153 9.45 -3.01 -12.90
C PRO A 153 8.29 -2.07 -12.54
N ALA A 154 8.57 -0.79 -12.28
CA ALA A 154 7.53 0.23 -12.01
C ALA A 154 6.97 0.90 -13.28
N ILE A 155 7.49 0.53 -14.46
CA ILE A 155 7.14 1.19 -15.73
C ILE A 155 5.92 0.50 -16.34
N GLN A 156 4.93 1.30 -16.75
CA GLN A 156 3.80 0.82 -17.53
C GLN A 156 4.12 0.87 -19.02
N GLY A 157 3.49 0.00 -19.83
CA GLY A 157 3.76 -0.07 -21.28
C GLY A 157 3.52 1.22 -22.06
N TYR A 158 2.76 2.14 -21.51
CA TYR A 158 2.52 3.47 -22.07
C TYR A 158 3.46 4.57 -21.53
N SER A 159 4.31 4.24 -20.57
CA SER A 159 5.20 5.21 -19.93
C SER A 159 6.42 5.51 -20.81
N CYS A 160 6.80 6.76 -20.85
CA CYS A 160 8.01 7.25 -21.51
C CYS A 160 8.73 8.29 -20.63
N ARG A 161 9.90 8.75 -21.04
CA ARG A 161 10.66 9.80 -20.30
C ARG A 161 9.83 11.07 -20.02
N GLY A 162 8.83 11.38 -20.84
CA GLY A 162 7.91 12.49 -20.60
C GLY A 162 6.87 12.22 -19.52
N SER A 163 6.57 10.97 -19.24
CA SER A 163 5.54 10.59 -18.25
C SER A 163 5.87 11.05 -16.84
N VAL A 164 7.16 11.12 -16.49
CA VAL A 164 7.60 11.56 -15.15
C VAL A 164 7.19 13.00 -14.83
N PHE A 165 7.00 13.85 -15.83
CA PHE A 165 6.58 15.24 -15.61
C PHE A 165 5.14 15.37 -15.08
N TRP A 166 4.34 14.30 -15.09
CA TRP A 166 3.04 14.28 -14.43
C TRP A 166 3.14 14.51 -12.91
N MET A 167 4.29 14.25 -12.30
CA MET A 167 4.56 14.62 -10.89
C MET A 167 4.39 16.14 -10.67
N GLY A 168 4.59 16.95 -11.71
CA GLY A 168 4.40 18.40 -11.68
C GLY A 168 2.96 18.83 -11.40
N LYS A 169 1.98 17.92 -11.44
CA LYS A 169 0.60 18.20 -11.01
C LYS A 169 0.54 18.77 -9.59
N LEU A 170 1.44 18.39 -8.71
CA LEU A 170 1.48 18.94 -7.35
C LEU A 170 1.64 20.47 -7.34
N PHE A 171 2.35 21.03 -8.31
CA PHE A 171 2.51 22.48 -8.45
C PHE A 171 1.23 23.21 -8.89
N LEU A 172 0.12 22.50 -9.17
CA LEU A 172 -1.20 23.13 -9.33
C LEU A 172 -1.67 23.84 -8.05
N ALA A 173 -1.11 23.51 -6.90
CA ALA A 173 -1.29 24.29 -5.67
C ALA A 173 -0.90 25.79 -5.84
N LEU A 174 0.04 26.11 -6.75
CA LEU A 174 0.42 27.50 -7.06
C LEU A 174 -0.74 28.32 -7.66
N TYR A 175 -1.83 27.67 -8.05
CA TYR A 175 -3.07 28.32 -8.42
C TYR A 175 -3.77 29.00 -7.24
N LEU A 176 -3.56 28.53 -6.02
CA LEU A 176 -4.11 29.11 -4.81
C LEU A 176 -3.49 30.48 -4.55
N PRO A 177 -4.29 31.49 -4.16
CA PRO A 177 -3.76 32.83 -3.85
C PRO A 177 -2.78 32.77 -2.65
N ALA A 178 -1.81 33.69 -2.63
CA ALA A 178 -0.75 33.70 -1.60
C ALA A 178 -1.26 33.82 -0.16
N ASN A 179 -2.44 34.39 0.04
CA ASN A 179 -3.10 34.51 1.35
C ASN A 179 -3.97 33.27 1.69
N ASN A 180 -3.96 32.22 0.87
CA ASN A 180 -4.73 31.02 1.15
C ASN A 180 -4.23 30.32 2.43
N PRO A 181 -5.12 29.78 3.27
CA PRO A 181 -4.75 29.06 4.49
C PRO A 181 -3.72 27.95 4.26
N PHE A 182 -3.76 27.25 3.13
CA PHE A 182 -2.76 26.23 2.78
C PHE A 182 -1.33 26.79 2.81
N TRP A 183 -1.09 28.02 2.33
CA TRP A 183 0.25 28.62 2.31
C TRP A 183 0.69 29.19 3.66
N ASN A 184 -0.25 29.66 4.46
CA ASN A 184 0.04 30.39 5.70
C ASN A 184 0.02 29.49 6.95
N ALA A 185 -0.53 28.28 6.88
CA ALA A 185 -0.55 27.35 8.01
C ALA A 185 0.87 26.89 8.36
N VAL A 186 1.15 26.77 9.65
CA VAL A 186 2.38 26.15 10.15
C VAL A 186 2.31 24.65 9.91
N GLU A 187 3.33 24.08 9.28
CA GLU A 187 3.41 22.65 9.07
C GLU A 187 3.45 21.87 10.39
N ASN A 188 2.70 20.78 10.46
CA ASN A 188 2.60 19.92 11.65
C ASN A 188 2.42 18.45 11.25
N GLU A 189 2.48 17.56 12.23
CA GLU A 189 2.39 16.12 12.01
C GLU A 189 0.94 15.60 11.95
N GLY A 190 -0.07 16.48 12.06
CA GLY A 190 -1.48 16.08 12.03
C GLY A 190 -1.82 15.04 13.09
N ALA A 191 -2.58 14.02 12.69
CA ALA A 191 -3.00 12.95 13.58
C ALA A 191 -1.83 12.16 14.20
N TRP A 192 -0.66 12.15 13.57
CA TRP A 192 0.51 11.45 14.09
C TRP A 192 1.00 11.97 15.45
N THR A 193 0.65 13.20 15.80
CA THR A 193 0.99 13.80 17.10
C THR A 193 0.33 13.04 18.27
N ASP A 194 -0.88 12.51 18.03
CA ASP A 194 -1.70 11.85 19.05
C ASP A 194 -1.58 10.33 19.03
N PHE A 195 -0.82 9.78 18.08
CA PHE A 195 -0.67 8.34 17.94
C PHE A 195 0.31 7.77 18.97
N GLU A 196 -0.15 6.76 19.72
CA GLU A 196 0.63 6.00 20.70
C GLU A 196 1.44 4.90 20.01
N LYS A 197 2.69 4.70 20.41
CA LYS A 197 3.63 3.77 19.73
C LYS A 197 3.27 2.29 19.82
N ASP A 198 2.52 1.92 20.85
CA ASP A 198 2.09 0.56 21.14
C ASP A 198 0.73 0.21 20.54
N ARG A 199 0.22 1.07 19.64
CA ARG A 199 -1.06 0.89 18.95
C ARG A 199 -0.93 0.96 17.44
N VAL A 200 -1.95 0.42 16.76
CA VAL A 200 -2.19 0.62 15.34
C VAL A 200 -3.44 1.46 15.14
N TYR A 201 -3.42 2.27 14.11
CA TYR A 201 -4.56 3.12 13.74
C TYR A 201 -5.01 2.72 12.34
N CYS A 202 -6.28 2.33 12.23
CA CYS A 202 -6.83 1.81 10.99
C CYS A 202 -7.93 2.72 10.46
N LYS A 203 -7.88 3.03 9.18
CA LYS A 203 -8.97 3.63 8.41
C LYS A 203 -9.41 2.66 7.33
N TYR A 204 -10.69 2.30 7.35
CA TYR A 204 -11.27 1.37 6.39
C TYR A 204 -12.31 2.08 5.53
N ALA A 205 -12.03 2.17 4.23
CA ALA A 205 -12.96 2.65 3.22
C ALA A 205 -13.84 1.48 2.75
N GLU A 206 -15.08 1.45 3.21
CA GLU A 206 -15.97 0.28 3.10
C GLU A 206 -16.26 -0.08 1.64
N ASP A 207 -16.72 0.87 0.83
CA ASP A 207 -17.10 0.62 -0.56
C ASP A 207 -15.91 0.41 -1.51
N ALA A 208 -14.72 0.89 -1.11
CA ALA A 208 -13.48 0.67 -1.84
C ALA A 208 -12.74 -0.60 -1.38
N HIS A 209 -13.12 -1.17 -0.25
CA HIS A 209 -12.42 -2.26 0.42
C HIS A 209 -10.93 -1.97 0.66
N ILE A 210 -10.59 -0.70 0.93
CA ILE A 210 -9.24 -0.27 1.22
C ILE A 210 -9.07 -0.12 2.73
N LEU A 211 -8.05 -0.79 3.27
CA LEU A 211 -7.63 -0.61 4.66
C LEU A 211 -6.28 0.08 4.69
N VAL A 212 -6.25 1.27 5.26
CA VAL A 212 -5.01 1.99 5.61
C VAL A 212 -4.71 1.74 7.07
N THR A 213 -3.46 1.43 7.38
CA THR A 213 -2.98 1.17 8.74
C THR A 213 -1.74 2.01 9.02
N ASP A 214 -1.78 2.79 10.10
CA ASP A 214 -0.66 3.58 10.56
C ASP A 214 0.04 2.90 11.74
N TYR A 215 1.38 2.81 11.66
CA TYR A 215 2.27 2.16 12.62
C TYR A 215 3.20 3.20 13.28
N PRO A 216 2.78 3.78 14.42
CA PRO A 216 3.55 4.85 15.06
C PRO A 216 4.94 4.45 15.55
N ASN A 217 5.17 3.16 15.82
CA ASN A 217 6.45 2.62 16.27
C ASN A 217 7.60 2.93 15.29
N ILE A 218 7.34 2.82 13.99
CA ILE A 218 8.30 3.15 12.93
C ILE A 218 7.91 4.40 12.12
N GLY A 219 6.69 4.90 12.28
CA GLY A 219 6.17 6.05 11.57
C GLY A 219 5.68 5.73 10.15
N ALA A 220 5.36 4.48 9.86
CA ALA A 220 4.93 4.01 8.54
C ALA A 220 3.42 3.98 8.38
N SER A 221 2.96 4.23 7.15
CA SER A 221 1.60 3.92 6.69
C SER A 221 1.62 2.71 5.77
N GLU A 222 0.62 1.87 5.86
CA GLU A 222 0.47 0.64 5.09
C GLU A 222 -0.92 0.54 4.48
N LEU A 223 -1.00 0.06 3.25
CA LEU A 223 -2.24 -0.10 2.49
C LEU A 223 -2.51 -1.57 2.20
N ARG A 224 -3.77 -1.98 2.39
CA ARG A 224 -4.34 -3.24 1.88
C ARG A 224 -5.49 -2.94 0.95
N SER A 225 -5.54 -3.64 -0.17
CA SER A 225 -6.62 -3.52 -1.14
C SER A 225 -6.94 -4.87 -1.78
N THR A 226 -8.04 -4.92 -2.47
CA THR A 226 -8.45 -6.05 -3.31
C THR A 226 -8.49 -5.68 -4.78
N THR A 227 -7.79 -4.65 -5.13
CA THR A 227 -7.65 -4.24 -6.52
C THR A 227 -6.84 -5.31 -7.24
N SER A 228 -7.53 -6.30 -7.81
CA SER A 228 -6.93 -7.35 -8.60
C SER A 228 -6.99 -6.97 -10.07
N HIS A 229 -5.89 -7.18 -10.77
CA HIS A 229 -5.82 -7.00 -12.21
C HIS A 229 -5.40 -8.32 -12.83
N SER A 230 -6.30 -8.95 -13.58
CA SER A 230 -6.06 -10.23 -14.25
C SER A 230 -5.20 -10.11 -15.51
N SER A 231 -4.90 -8.89 -15.97
CA SER A 231 -4.10 -8.75 -17.18
C SER A 231 -2.64 -9.07 -16.92
N SER A 232 -2.04 -9.81 -17.84
CA SER A 232 -0.61 -10.09 -17.90
C SER A 232 0.24 -8.85 -18.23
N ASN A 233 -0.40 -7.67 -18.31
CA ASN A 233 0.27 -6.45 -18.69
C ASN A 233 1.17 -5.94 -17.57
N TYR A 234 2.44 -5.79 -17.87
CA TYR A 234 3.47 -5.00 -17.20
C TYR A 234 3.31 -4.85 -15.68
N HIS A 235 3.93 -5.77 -14.93
CA HIS A 235 4.09 -5.65 -13.49
C HIS A 235 2.79 -5.34 -12.69
N CYS A 236 1.64 -5.80 -13.23
CA CYS A 236 0.36 -5.61 -12.54
C CYS A 236 0.33 -6.34 -11.20
N VAL A 237 1.06 -7.45 -11.08
CA VAL A 237 1.17 -8.22 -9.85
C VAL A 237 1.79 -7.37 -8.75
N GLU A 238 2.94 -6.77 -9.03
CA GLU A 238 3.67 -5.95 -8.07
C GLU A 238 2.89 -4.70 -7.69
N ASN A 239 2.24 -4.07 -8.67
CA ASN A 239 1.49 -2.84 -8.45
C ASN A 239 0.19 -3.04 -7.65
N TYR A 240 -0.46 -4.22 -7.74
CA TYR A 240 -1.81 -4.42 -7.19
C TYR A 240 -1.99 -5.67 -6.31
N ASN A 241 -1.16 -6.70 -6.49
CA ASN A 241 -1.36 -8.01 -5.89
C ASN A 241 -0.31 -8.36 -4.83
N ARG A 242 0.23 -7.37 -4.13
CA ARG A 242 0.95 -7.60 -2.88
C ARG A 242 -0.05 -7.83 -1.75
N LEU A 243 0.38 -8.54 -0.72
CA LEU A 243 -0.43 -8.73 0.48
C LEU A 243 -0.70 -7.39 1.17
N SER A 244 0.30 -6.50 1.20
CA SER A 244 0.17 -5.10 1.60
C SER A 244 1.29 -4.26 1.00
N TYR A 245 1.14 -2.93 1.07
CA TYR A 245 2.07 -1.93 0.56
C TYR A 245 2.41 -0.96 1.69
N ASN A 246 3.69 -0.74 1.95
CA ASN A 246 4.16 0.06 3.08
C ASN A 246 5.03 1.23 2.61
N SER A 247 4.90 2.36 3.27
CA SER A 247 5.64 3.59 2.92
C SER A 247 7.15 3.49 3.17
N GLU A 248 7.57 2.68 4.14
CA GLU A 248 8.99 2.48 4.47
C GLU A 248 9.61 1.28 3.74
N PHE A 249 8.76 0.36 3.27
CA PHE A 249 9.17 -0.85 2.56
C PHE A 249 8.51 -0.89 1.17
N PRO A 250 9.04 -0.13 0.18
CA PRO A 250 8.52 -0.16 -1.17
C PRO A 250 8.60 -1.58 -1.75
N TRP A 251 7.64 -1.93 -2.59
CA TRP A 251 7.58 -3.27 -3.12
C TRP A 251 8.82 -3.61 -3.99
N GLN A 252 9.28 -4.83 -3.85
CA GLN A 252 10.29 -5.45 -4.69
C GLN A 252 9.61 -6.22 -5.84
N ALA A 253 10.21 -6.23 -7.03
CA ALA A 253 9.78 -7.05 -8.15
C ALA A 253 9.98 -8.55 -7.85
N ASP A 254 9.15 -9.40 -8.45
CA ASP A 254 9.29 -10.85 -8.34
C ASP A 254 10.47 -11.35 -9.18
N GLY A 255 11.24 -12.24 -8.60
CA GLY A 255 12.37 -12.86 -9.27
C GLY A 255 11.99 -14.16 -10.01
N LYS A 256 12.85 -14.56 -10.96
CA LYS A 256 12.61 -15.77 -11.78
C LYS A 256 12.77 -17.09 -11.02
N ASN A 257 13.50 -17.07 -9.88
CA ASN A 257 13.74 -18.26 -9.06
C ASN A 257 12.78 -18.34 -7.87
N GLY A 258 11.71 -17.54 -7.87
CA GLY A 258 10.73 -17.47 -6.79
C GLY A 258 11.13 -16.53 -5.67
N GLU A 259 12.03 -15.57 -5.93
CA GLU A 259 12.24 -14.43 -5.05
C GLU A 259 10.94 -13.64 -4.98
N VAL A 260 10.35 -13.53 -3.80
CA VAL A 260 9.05 -12.89 -3.59
C VAL A 260 9.05 -12.03 -2.34
N ALA A 261 8.50 -10.83 -2.42
CA ALA A 261 8.33 -9.95 -1.28
C ALA A 261 6.87 -9.59 -1.09
N MET A 262 6.38 -9.76 0.15
CA MET A 262 5.01 -9.44 0.57
C MET A 262 3.94 -10.00 -0.39
N SER A 263 4.12 -11.24 -0.80
CA SER A 263 3.22 -12.00 -1.66
C SER A 263 3.44 -13.50 -1.50
N TYR A 264 2.54 -14.29 -2.10
CA TYR A 264 2.69 -15.71 -2.31
C TYR A 264 3.11 -15.98 -3.75
N VAL A 265 3.97 -16.97 -3.93
CA VAL A 265 4.21 -17.64 -5.21
C VAL A 265 4.02 -19.14 -5.07
N VAL A 266 3.52 -19.76 -6.12
CA VAL A 266 3.30 -21.21 -6.19
C VAL A 266 4.05 -21.73 -7.40
N LYS A 267 4.74 -22.88 -7.25
CA LYS A 267 5.37 -23.53 -8.36
C LYS A 267 4.31 -24.34 -9.13
N ASN A 268 4.00 -23.87 -10.32
CA ASN A 268 2.95 -24.47 -11.15
C ASN A 268 3.39 -25.82 -11.77
N LYS A 269 2.47 -26.47 -12.49
CA LYS A 269 2.69 -27.78 -13.13
C LYS A 269 3.84 -27.78 -14.16
N GLU A 270 4.20 -26.60 -14.69
CA GLU A 270 5.34 -26.42 -15.60
C GLU A 270 6.67 -26.23 -14.86
N GLY A 271 6.65 -26.20 -13.53
CA GLY A 271 7.83 -25.94 -12.69
C GLY A 271 8.23 -24.47 -12.60
N LYS A 272 7.37 -23.53 -13.04
CA LYS A 272 7.58 -22.08 -12.94
C LYS A 272 6.91 -21.54 -11.70
N TRP A 273 7.56 -20.56 -11.07
CA TRP A 273 6.96 -19.79 -9.99
C TRP A 273 5.90 -18.83 -10.55
N GLU A 274 4.72 -18.88 -10.00
CA GLU A 274 3.55 -18.11 -10.40
C GLU A 274 2.99 -17.36 -9.20
N PRO A 275 2.86 -16.02 -9.26
CA PRO A 275 2.28 -15.22 -8.20
C PRO A 275 0.76 -15.31 -8.18
N LEU A 276 0.16 -15.05 -7.03
CA LEU A 276 -1.29 -14.86 -6.93
C LEU A 276 -1.70 -13.56 -7.63
N ARG A 277 -2.77 -13.59 -8.42
CA ARG A 277 -3.23 -12.44 -9.20
C ARG A 277 -4.63 -11.98 -8.89
N ASN A 278 -5.48 -12.88 -8.43
CA ASN A 278 -6.90 -12.61 -8.28
C ASN A 278 -7.26 -12.55 -6.81
N TYR A 279 -7.37 -11.34 -6.26
CA TYR A 279 -7.80 -11.12 -4.89
C TYR A 279 -9.25 -10.68 -4.86
N SER A 280 -10.07 -11.35 -4.04
CA SER A 280 -11.45 -10.99 -3.76
C SER A 280 -11.60 -10.65 -2.29
N PHE A 281 -12.16 -9.48 -2.01
CA PHE A 281 -12.47 -9.10 -0.62
C PHE A 281 -13.56 -9.99 -0.04
N LYS A 282 -13.41 -10.35 1.22
CA LYS A 282 -14.39 -11.12 1.97
C LYS A 282 -15.00 -10.34 3.12
N LYS A 283 -14.17 -9.81 4.00
CA LYS A 283 -14.62 -9.04 5.15
C LYS A 283 -13.47 -8.31 5.84
N TYR A 284 -13.84 -7.29 6.59
CA TYR A 284 -13.00 -6.69 7.63
C TYR A 284 -13.74 -6.81 8.95
N GLU A 285 -13.25 -7.64 9.86
CA GLU A 285 -13.96 -7.99 11.11
C GLU A 285 -12.96 -8.29 12.23
N ASP A 286 -13.20 -7.75 13.40
CA ASP A 286 -12.34 -7.87 14.61
C ASP A 286 -10.86 -7.53 14.36
N GLY A 287 -10.61 -6.60 13.41
CA GLY A 287 -9.29 -6.18 12.98
C GLY A 287 -8.68 -7.05 11.88
N PHE A 288 -9.26 -8.19 11.55
CA PHE A 288 -8.80 -9.03 10.45
C PHE A 288 -9.31 -8.52 9.11
N TYR A 289 -8.39 -8.30 8.17
CA TYR A 289 -8.68 -8.03 6.78
C TYR A 289 -8.58 -9.34 5.99
N CYS A 290 -9.71 -9.82 5.46
CA CYS A 290 -9.83 -11.15 4.86
C CYS A 290 -10.06 -11.06 3.36
N ARG A 291 -9.30 -11.88 2.62
CA ARG A 291 -9.38 -12.01 1.15
C ARG A 291 -9.36 -13.46 0.73
N GLU A 292 -9.80 -13.70 -0.48
CA GLU A 292 -9.57 -14.95 -1.20
C GLU A 292 -8.70 -14.70 -2.43
N ALA A 293 -7.91 -15.69 -2.79
CA ALA A 293 -7.10 -15.68 -3.99
C ALA A 293 -6.98 -17.07 -4.58
N TRP A 294 -6.65 -17.16 -5.85
CA TRP A 294 -6.39 -18.42 -6.54
C TRP A 294 -5.29 -18.28 -7.58
N LEU A 295 -4.70 -19.40 -7.93
CA LEU A 295 -3.68 -19.46 -8.95
C LEU A 295 -4.36 -19.36 -10.34
N GLU A 296 -3.85 -18.48 -11.21
CA GLU A 296 -4.46 -18.27 -12.54
C GLU A 296 -4.36 -19.51 -13.42
N SER A 297 -3.24 -20.25 -13.35
CA SER A 297 -3.03 -21.48 -14.12
C SER A 297 -3.79 -22.70 -13.57
N ASP A 298 -4.25 -22.65 -12.31
CA ASP A 298 -4.99 -23.74 -11.66
C ASP A 298 -5.85 -23.21 -10.52
N GLU A 299 -7.09 -22.80 -10.80
CA GLU A 299 -8.03 -22.24 -9.81
C GLU A 299 -8.36 -23.20 -8.65
N ALA A 300 -8.01 -24.48 -8.77
CA ALA A 300 -8.14 -25.44 -7.67
C ALA A 300 -7.08 -25.20 -6.57
N VAL A 301 -6.03 -24.45 -6.86
CA VAL A 301 -5.09 -23.95 -5.85
C VAL A 301 -5.63 -22.64 -5.31
N TYR A 302 -6.20 -22.71 -4.12
CA TYR A 302 -7.04 -21.67 -3.55
C TYR A 302 -6.55 -21.22 -2.18
N PHE A 303 -6.64 -19.93 -1.93
CA PHE A 303 -6.15 -19.27 -0.74
C PHE A 303 -7.26 -18.50 -0.04
N GLN A 304 -7.39 -18.70 1.27
CA GLN A 304 -8.11 -17.81 2.17
C GLN A 304 -7.07 -17.08 3.03
N LEU A 305 -6.99 -15.80 2.85
CA LEU A 305 -5.97 -14.94 3.46
C LEU A 305 -6.59 -14.08 4.54
N ALA A 306 -5.99 -14.06 5.72
CA ALA A 306 -6.40 -13.20 6.82
C ALA A 306 -5.20 -12.54 7.49
N GLU A 307 -5.26 -11.23 7.61
CA GLU A 307 -4.20 -10.39 8.18
C GLU A 307 -4.74 -9.54 9.31
N LEU A 308 -4.05 -9.58 10.45
CA LEU A 308 -4.30 -8.73 11.60
C LEU A 308 -3.10 -7.80 11.79
N PRO A 309 -3.26 -6.48 11.56
CA PRO A 309 -2.24 -5.50 11.94
C PRO A 309 -1.97 -5.53 13.45
N LEU A 310 -0.70 -5.51 13.81
CA LEU A 310 -0.20 -5.44 15.18
C LEU A 310 0.70 -4.21 15.32
N PRO A 311 0.95 -3.67 16.52
CA PRO A 311 1.80 -2.48 16.69
C PRO A 311 3.17 -2.59 15.99
N ASP A 312 3.75 -3.78 15.97
CA ASP A 312 5.09 -4.04 15.44
C ASP A 312 5.07 -4.94 14.20
N GLY A 313 3.94 -5.03 13.47
CA GLY A 313 3.86 -5.86 12.29
C GLY A 313 2.49 -6.42 11.95
N ILE A 314 2.49 -7.66 11.46
CA ILE A 314 1.30 -8.33 10.96
C ILE A 314 1.28 -9.78 11.45
N LEU A 315 0.15 -10.21 11.99
CA LEU A 315 -0.16 -11.64 12.12
C LEU A 315 -0.95 -12.09 10.89
N ARG A 316 -0.51 -13.14 10.25
CA ARG A 316 -1.21 -13.81 9.17
C ARG A 316 -1.72 -15.17 9.63
N ILE A 317 -2.96 -15.46 9.30
CA ILE A 317 -3.57 -16.81 9.40
C ILE A 317 -4.14 -17.11 8.03
N ASP A 318 -3.40 -17.87 7.24
CA ASP A 318 -3.76 -18.15 5.85
C ASP A 318 -4.07 -19.64 5.69
N LYS A 319 -5.10 -19.95 4.91
CA LYS A 319 -5.47 -21.33 4.58
C LYS A 319 -5.29 -21.55 3.08
N VAL A 320 -4.53 -22.57 2.73
CA VAL A 320 -4.23 -22.94 1.36
C VAL A 320 -4.79 -24.33 1.08
N SER A 321 -5.48 -24.47 -0.04
CA SER A 321 -6.04 -25.74 -0.51
C SER A 321 -5.50 -26.07 -1.90
N SER A 322 -5.02 -27.28 -2.08
CA SER A 322 -4.59 -27.79 -3.38
C SER A 322 -4.92 -29.27 -3.52
N PRO A 323 -5.57 -29.72 -4.60
CA PRO A 323 -5.91 -31.12 -4.80
C PRO A 323 -4.69 -31.99 -5.13
N SER A 324 -3.58 -31.39 -5.52
CA SER A 324 -2.31 -32.03 -5.81
C SER A 324 -1.16 -31.31 -5.12
N PRO A 325 -0.03 -32.00 -4.86
CA PRO A 325 1.09 -31.35 -4.20
C PRO A 325 1.65 -30.17 -5.00
N VAL A 326 1.76 -28.99 -4.36
CA VAL A 326 2.36 -27.78 -4.92
C VAL A 326 3.41 -27.23 -3.95
N GLU A 327 4.46 -26.65 -4.48
CA GLU A 327 5.41 -25.86 -3.68
C GLU A 327 4.83 -24.45 -3.49
N VAL A 328 4.72 -24.02 -2.24
CA VAL A 328 4.21 -22.68 -1.87
C VAL A 328 5.30 -21.92 -1.16
N ARG A 329 5.50 -20.65 -1.51
CA ARG A 329 6.43 -19.76 -0.85
C ARG A 329 5.72 -18.43 -0.53
N MET A 330 6.08 -17.84 0.62
CA MET A 330 5.58 -16.52 1.04
C MET A 330 6.74 -15.71 1.63
N GLY A 331 6.89 -14.48 1.13
CA GLY A 331 7.93 -13.57 1.58
C GLY A 331 7.43 -12.46 2.50
N HIS A 332 8.34 -11.99 3.36
CA HIS A 332 8.17 -10.73 4.09
C HIS A 332 8.44 -9.54 3.16
N TYR A 333 8.40 -8.30 3.66
CA TYR A 333 8.96 -7.15 2.95
C TYR A 333 10.45 -7.37 2.66
N ALA A 334 10.93 -6.81 1.56
CA ALA A 334 12.35 -6.79 1.26
C ALA A 334 13.05 -5.64 2.00
N LEU A 335 14.27 -5.87 2.49
CA LEU A 335 15.16 -4.81 2.93
C LEU A 335 16.24 -4.54 1.88
N PRO A 336 16.41 -3.27 1.45
CA PRO A 336 17.54 -2.87 0.59
C PRO A 336 18.83 -2.71 1.40
N GLU A 337 19.97 -2.94 0.77
CA GLU A 337 21.26 -2.53 1.31
C GLU A 337 21.35 -0.99 1.36
N LYS A 338 21.54 -0.44 2.57
CA LYS A 338 21.63 1.03 2.80
C LYS A 338 22.98 1.45 3.37
N GLN A 339 23.44 0.77 4.41
CA GLN A 339 24.65 1.09 5.16
C GLN A 339 25.62 -0.09 5.18
N GLY A 340 25.86 -0.67 4.02
CA GLY A 340 26.63 -1.91 3.86
C GLY A 340 25.74 -3.15 3.80
N LYS A 341 26.35 -4.32 3.91
CA LYS A 341 25.64 -5.60 3.82
C LYS A 341 24.60 -5.77 4.93
N ILE A 342 23.45 -6.33 4.55
CA ILE A 342 22.39 -6.69 5.48
C ILE A 342 22.91 -7.75 6.45
N ARG A 343 22.65 -7.55 7.73
CA ARG A 343 22.96 -8.54 8.78
C ARG A 343 21.80 -9.51 8.89
N GLU A 344 22.13 -10.78 8.89
CA GLU A 344 21.20 -11.90 9.04
C GLU A 344 21.42 -12.59 10.37
N SER A 345 20.35 -12.95 11.04
CA SER A 345 20.42 -13.69 12.30
C SER A 345 19.15 -14.51 12.53
N VAL A 346 19.29 -15.57 13.32
CA VAL A 346 18.16 -16.37 13.79
C VAL A 346 18.17 -16.30 15.31
N ILE A 347 17.07 -15.86 15.89
CA ILE A 347 16.86 -15.77 17.32
C ILE A 347 15.80 -16.80 17.76
N ARG A 348 15.86 -17.24 19.01
CA ARG A 348 14.86 -18.16 19.59
C ARG A 348 14.10 -17.49 20.71
N LEU A 349 12.78 -17.41 20.55
CA LEU A 349 11.85 -16.84 21.53
C LEU A 349 10.70 -17.83 21.77
N ASP A 350 10.46 -18.18 23.01
CA ASP A 350 9.40 -19.12 23.43
C ASP A 350 9.40 -20.44 22.61
N GLY A 351 10.60 -20.95 22.30
CA GLY A 351 10.78 -22.20 21.54
C GLY A 351 10.59 -22.09 20.02
N LYS A 352 10.32 -20.89 19.49
CA LYS A 352 10.21 -20.63 18.06
C LYS A 352 11.44 -19.90 17.52
N GLU A 353 11.77 -20.17 16.27
CA GLU A 353 12.82 -19.46 15.56
C GLU A 353 12.22 -18.24 14.84
N THR A 354 12.86 -17.09 15.03
CA THR A 354 12.59 -15.86 14.30
C THR A 354 13.80 -15.54 13.45
N TYR A 355 13.60 -15.49 12.14
CA TYR A 355 14.61 -15.03 11.19
C TYR A 355 14.58 -13.51 11.17
N VAL A 356 15.73 -12.86 11.25
CA VAL A 356 15.84 -11.40 11.34
C VAL A 356 16.87 -10.89 10.34
N ILE A 357 16.49 -9.86 9.58
CA ILE A 357 17.38 -9.08 8.71
C ILE A 357 17.45 -7.64 9.20
N ASP A 358 18.63 -7.01 9.08
CA ASP A 358 18.89 -5.65 9.57
C ASP A 358 19.79 -4.91 8.59
N ASN A 359 19.31 -3.80 8.02
CA ASN A 359 20.06 -2.97 7.07
C ASN A 359 20.68 -1.71 7.69
N GLY A 360 20.67 -1.60 9.02
CA GLY A 360 21.19 -0.44 9.76
C GLY A 360 20.15 0.68 9.95
N VAL A 361 18.99 0.61 9.28
CA VAL A 361 17.87 1.54 9.44
C VAL A 361 16.67 0.84 10.06
N TYR A 362 16.30 -0.29 9.48
CA TYR A 362 15.20 -1.15 9.93
C TYR A 362 15.65 -2.58 10.15
N ARG A 363 14.93 -3.25 11.03
CA ARG A 363 14.97 -4.69 11.25
C ARG A 363 13.64 -5.28 10.83
N LEU A 364 13.66 -6.36 10.05
CA LEU A 364 12.47 -7.17 9.77
C LEU A 364 12.66 -8.54 10.37
N GLY A 365 11.63 -9.07 10.98
CA GLY A 365 11.62 -10.40 11.59
C GLY A 365 10.44 -11.24 11.12
N MET A 366 10.68 -12.52 10.86
CA MET A 366 9.63 -13.46 10.49
C MET A 366 9.68 -14.69 11.39
N THR A 367 8.52 -15.03 11.95
CA THR A 367 8.34 -16.21 12.77
C THR A 367 7.24 -17.08 12.17
N THR A 368 7.54 -18.33 11.87
CA THR A 368 6.51 -19.31 11.50
C THR A 368 5.94 -19.94 12.76
N TRP A 369 4.66 -19.71 12.99
CA TRP A 369 3.95 -20.24 14.16
C TRP A 369 3.41 -21.65 13.90
N GLU A 370 2.89 -21.90 12.70
CA GLU A 370 2.34 -23.17 12.26
C GLU A 370 2.40 -23.30 10.73
N GLY A 371 2.48 -24.54 10.24
CA GLY A 371 2.26 -24.93 8.84
C GLY A 371 3.53 -24.98 7.99
N TRP A 372 4.40 -24.02 8.09
CA TRP A 372 5.61 -23.91 7.29
C TRP A 372 6.68 -24.93 7.69
N LYS A 373 7.42 -25.44 6.71
CA LYS A 373 8.53 -26.38 6.94
C LYS A 373 9.90 -25.73 6.95
N GLN A 374 10.08 -24.67 6.19
CA GLN A 374 11.39 -24.05 6.00
C GLN A 374 11.26 -22.52 5.99
N MET A 375 12.24 -21.85 6.56
CA MET A 375 12.51 -20.43 6.35
C MET A 375 13.92 -20.24 5.82
N GLU A 376 14.11 -19.22 4.98
CA GLU A 376 15.43 -18.89 4.41
C GLU A 376 15.58 -17.39 4.19
N PHE A 377 16.85 -16.93 4.12
CA PHE A 377 17.19 -15.59 3.66
C PHE A 377 17.42 -15.64 2.15
N VAL A 378 16.62 -14.89 1.41
CA VAL A 378 16.68 -14.86 -0.05
C VAL A 378 17.29 -13.54 -0.50
N HIS A 379 18.46 -13.63 -1.14
CA HIS A 379 19.16 -12.49 -1.70
C HIS A 379 18.65 -12.21 -3.11
N ALA A 380 18.34 -10.96 -3.38
CA ALA A 380 17.88 -10.48 -4.67
C ALA A 380 18.78 -9.37 -5.21
N GLU A 381 18.98 -9.35 -6.52
CA GLU A 381 19.77 -8.34 -7.23
C GLU A 381 18.90 -7.67 -8.29
N GLU A 382 18.92 -6.33 -8.35
CA GLU A 382 18.20 -5.49 -9.32
C GLU A 382 16.66 -5.59 -9.25
N LEU A 383 16.11 -6.16 -8.17
CA LEU A 383 14.67 -6.30 -7.96
C LEU A 383 14.06 -5.22 -7.04
N HIS A 384 14.88 -4.43 -6.35
CA HIS A 384 14.40 -3.43 -5.39
C HIS A 384 14.56 -1.99 -5.91
N PRO A 385 13.54 -1.09 -5.74
CA PRO A 385 13.57 0.26 -6.32
C PRO A 385 14.58 1.22 -5.68
N ASP A 386 15.17 0.85 -4.55
CA ASP A 386 16.01 1.73 -3.71
C ASP A 386 17.42 1.18 -3.49
N SER A 387 17.74 0.04 -4.04
CA SER A 387 19.08 -0.56 -3.98
C SER A 387 19.22 -1.68 -4.99
N ARG A 388 20.45 -1.88 -5.48
CA ARG A 388 20.77 -3.02 -6.33
C ARG A 388 20.59 -4.36 -5.62
N ASN A 389 20.95 -4.41 -4.33
CA ASN A 389 20.87 -5.64 -3.53
C ASN A 389 19.81 -5.50 -2.43
N SER A 390 19.10 -6.57 -2.20
CA SER A 390 18.11 -6.67 -1.14
C SER A 390 18.04 -8.09 -0.56
N VAL A 391 17.46 -8.22 0.61
CA VAL A 391 17.20 -9.52 1.24
C VAL A 391 15.74 -9.59 1.66
N VAL A 392 15.14 -10.75 1.46
CA VAL A 392 13.79 -11.10 1.94
C VAL A 392 13.91 -12.31 2.86
N ILE A 393 13.03 -12.42 3.85
CA ILE A 393 12.84 -13.65 4.62
C ILE A 393 11.66 -14.38 4.01
N ASP A 394 11.88 -15.58 3.50
CA ASP A 394 10.86 -16.42 2.87
C ASP A 394 10.55 -17.64 3.73
N ALA A 395 9.26 -18.02 3.76
CA ALA A 395 8.80 -19.30 4.26
C ALA A 395 8.31 -20.16 3.11
N SER A 396 8.62 -21.45 3.14
CA SER A 396 8.23 -22.40 2.08
C SER A 396 7.72 -23.71 2.64
N ASP A 397 6.80 -24.34 1.89
CA ASP A 397 6.27 -25.67 2.19
C ASP A 397 5.73 -26.33 0.90
N ARG A 398 5.49 -27.65 1.00
CA ARG A 398 4.72 -28.43 0.01
C ARG A 398 3.31 -28.61 0.54
N CYS A 399 2.35 -27.99 -0.12
CA CYS A 399 0.93 -28.07 0.21
C CYS A 399 0.25 -29.15 -0.62
N GLU A 400 -0.52 -30.03 0.05
CA GLU A 400 -1.43 -31.00 -0.53
C GLU A 400 -2.64 -31.12 0.40
N GLY A 401 -3.84 -31.11 -0.15
CA GLY A 401 -5.08 -30.98 0.63
C GLY A 401 -5.25 -29.56 1.18
N GLU A 402 -5.74 -29.46 2.39
CA GLU A 402 -5.94 -28.18 3.10
C GLU A 402 -4.89 -28.01 4.19
N LYS A 403 -4.19 -26.87 4.20
CA LYS A 403 -3.23 -26.50 5.21
C LYS A 403 -3.46 -25.10 5.72
N VAL A 404 -3.18 -24.87 6.99
CA VAL A 404 -3.16 -23.54 7.63
C VAL A 404 -1.73 -23.14 7.86
N TYR A 405 -1.41 -21.91 7.50
CA TYR A 405 -0.12 -21.27 7.71
C TYR A 405 -0.32 -20.07 8.64
N ILE A 406 0.39 -20.06 9.76
CA ILE A 406 0.36 -18.96 10.72
C ILE A 406 1.75 -18.34 10.78
N THR A 407 1.82 -17.03 10.51
CA THR A 407 3.08 -16.31 10.37
C THR A 407 3.00 -14.95 11.04
N LEU A 408 4.05 -14.58 11.77
CA LEU A 408 4.30 -13.21 12.21
C LEU A 408 5.32 -12.57 11.27
N GLN A 409 4.98 -11.42 10.73
CA GLN A 409 5.83 -10.54 9.92
C GLN A 409 6.01 -9.24 10.68
N LEU A 410 7.17 -9.04 11.30
CA LEU A 410 7.39 -8.02 12.30
C LEU A 410 8.52 -7.07 11.88
N TRP A 411 8.54 -5.87 12.45
CA TRP A 411 9.55 -4.85 12.18
C TRP A 411 9.89 -3.98 13.38
N SER A 412 11.06 -3.40 13.36
CA SER A 412 11.50 -2.36 14.28
C SER A 412 12.55 -1.46 13.64
N LYS A 413 12.85 -0.33 14.26
CA LYS A 413 14.02 0.47 13.87
C LYS A 413 15.30 -0.25 14.31
N SER A 414 16.34 -0.19 13.47
CA SER A 414 17.65 -0.74 13.83
C SER A 414 18.19 -0.07 15.09
N GLY A 415 18.86 -0.84 15.92
CA GLY A 415 19.38 -0.35 17.22
C GLY A 415 18.34 -0.27 18.35
N SER A 416 17.08 -0.58 18.13
CA SER A 416 16.11 -0.79 19.21
C SER A 416 16.60 -1.96 20.09
N LYS A 417 16.58 -1.74 21.42
CA LYS A 417 16.93 -2.78 22.40
C LYS A 417 15.72 -3.60 22.83
N ASP A 418 14.56 -3.29 22.29
CA ASP A 418 13.31 -3.94 22.62
C ASP A 418 13.19 -5.23 21.80
N ASP A 419 13.52 -6.36 22.39
CA ASP A 419 13.36 -7.68 21.77
C ASP A 419 11.93 -8.22 21.93
N ASP A 420 11.05 -7.57 22.73
CA ASP A 420 9.66 -7.95 22.91
C ASP A 420 8.83 -7.73 21.64
N VAL A 421 9.29 -6.86 20.72
CA VAL A 421 8.66 -6.66 19.41
C VAL A 421 8.51 -7.96 18.62
N TRP A 422 9.39 -8.96 18.84
CA TRP A 422 9.38 -10.24 18.10
C TRP A 422 8.35 -11.25 18.62
N ASN A 423 7.65 -10.94 19.71
CA ASN A 423 6.74 -11.87 20.35
C ASN A 423 5.43 -11.20 20.81
N PRO A 424 4.65 -10.56 19.90
CA PRO A 424 3.44 -9.82 20.26
C PRO A 424 2.23 -10.71 20.61
N VAL A 425 2.32 -12.03 20.33
CA VAL A 425 1.22 -12.98 20.49
C VAL A 425 1.53 -13.97 21.60
N SER A 426 0.62 -14.11 22.57
CA SER A 426 0.76 -15.07 23.68
C SER A 426 0.28 -16.46 23.29
N LYS A 427 -0.84 -16.53 22.55
CA LYS A 427 -1.47 -17.81 22.22
C LYS A 427 -2.30 -17.70 20.96
N ILE A 428 -2.26 -18.74 20.14
CA ILE A 428 -3.20 -18.95 19.03
C ILE A 428 -3.81 -20.33 19.20
N CYS A 429 -5.14 -20.43 19.14
CA CYS A 429 -5.82 -21.72 19.19
C CYS A 429 -7.01 -21.73 18.24
N PHE A 430 -7.29 -22.93 17.69
CA PHE A 430 -8.47 -23.17 16.86
C PHE A 430 -9.58 -23.82 17.69
N ASP A 431 -10.67 -23.11 17.87
CA ASP A 431 -11.89 -23.66 18.49
C ASP A 431 -12.68 -24.44 17.45
N LYS A 432 -12.60 -25.77 17.53
CA LYS A 432 -13.30 -26.69 16.62
C LYS A 432 -14.83 -26.58 16.70
N SER A 433 -15.37 -26.22 17.88
CA SER A 433 -16.81 -26.12 18.08
C SER A 433 -17.41 -24.91 17.39
N ARG A 434 -16.68 -23.81 17.35
CA ARG A 434 -17.07 -22.54 16.73
C ARG A 434 -16.47 -22.33 15.34
N LYS A 435 -15.56 -23.21 14.92
CA LYS A 435 -14.78 -23.10 13.67
C LYS A 435 -14.10 -21.75 13.54
N GLN A 436 -13.46 -21.30 14.62
CA GLN A 436 -12.78 -20.00 14.65
C GLN A 436 -11.40 -20.09 15.31
N PHE A 437 -10.50 -19.22 14.90
CA PHE A 437 -9.25 -18.96 15.61
C PHE A 437 -9.49 -17.93 16.72
N GLU A 438 -8.89 -18.17 17.87
CA GLU A 438 -8.74 -17.18 18.94
C GLU A 438 -7.24 -16.84 19.08
N VAL A 439 -6.92 -15.57 18.94
CA VAL A 439 -5.60 -15.00 19.08
C VAL A 439 -5.56 -14.16 20.34
N VAL A 440 -4.72 -14.54 21.29
CA VAL A 440 -4.48 -13.78 22.53
C VAL A 440 -3.18 -13.01 22.36
N LEU A 441 -3.25 -11.69 22.35
CA LEU A 441 -2.09 -10.82 22.27
C LEU A 441 -1.39 -10.70 23.64
N LYS A 442 -0.16 -10.20 23.66
CA LYS A 442 0.61 -10.01 24.91
C LYS A 442 -0.02 -8.97 25.86
N ASP A 443 -0.75 -8.00 25.31
CA ASP A 443 -1.51 -7.00 26.07
C ASP A 443 -2.81 -7.55 26.70
N GLY A 444 -3.13 -8.84 26.47
CA GLY A 444 -4.33 -9.51 26.95
C GLY A 444 -5.57 -9.37 26.02
N ASN A 445 -5.49 -8.59 24.97
CA ASN A 445 -6.57 -8.50 23.99
C ASN A 445 -6.77 -9.83 23.26
N VAL A 446 -8.03 -10.17 22.97
CA VAL A 446 -8.40 -11.39 22.25
C VAL A 446 -9.04 -11.01 20.93
N LYS A 447 -8.49 -11.52 19.85
CA LYS A 447 -9.00 -11.36 18.48
C LYS A 447 -9.53 -12.68 17.94
N ARG A 448 -10.57 -12.62 17.11
CA ARG A 448 -11.25 -13.82 16.60
C ARG A 448 -11.36 -13.80 15.11
N LEU A 449 -10.93 -14.88 14.49
CA LEU A 449 -11.05 -15.10 13.04
C LEU A 449 -11.96 -16.31 12.79
N LYS A 450 -13.03 -16.08 12.04
CA LYS A 450 -13.88 -17.15 11.50
C LYS A 450 -13.79 -17.11 9.97
N TRP A 451 -13.53 -18.27 9.37
CA TRP A 451 -13.52 -18.42 7.91
C TRP A 451 -14.94 -18.52 7.35
#